data_03a9d6b47f4497a33316e1e283f84355
#
_entry.id   03a9d6b47f4497a33316e1e283f84355
#
_cell.length_a   1.000
_cell.length_b   1.000
_cell.length_c   1.000
_cell.angle_alpha   90.00
_cell.angle_beta   90.00
_cell.angle_gamma   90.00
#
_symmetry.space_group_name_H-M   'P 1'
#
loop_
_entity.id
_entity.type
_entity.pdbx_description
1 polymer ?
#
loop_
_entity_poly.entity_id
_entity_poly.type
_entity_poly.pdbx_seq_one_letter_code
_entity_poly.pdbx_strand_id
1 'polypeptide(L)'
;MLPYIEHDVTNVYSLNSLHLYRKPNEKTMKTKFCRTAVYCLCCFMFIQPITGSQVNDTHEGVLHIDKQKTRKVSRVQYGFHYEEIGMIGEGALHAELVRNRSFEEATPPADLAVKNGLYQNVPNPRGKNKDVFHVDPLIGWNTYPLSYTPIFISRTEENPLNKENKYSMLVNVTEDIANNPEAMILNRGYYGMNLRKEVSYHLSMYIKSKNYTALLQVMLVDEQGKPVSTQLVLDVKGKEWTKLTGTLKPDKDVKRGMLAIQPLGKGQFQLDVVSLFPSDTWDNGKSVFRADIMQNLKEYAPDFIRFPGGCIVHGVNEATMYHWKKTIGPIENRPGQWSKWAPYYRTDGIGYH
;
A
#
# COMPACT_ATOMS: atom_id res chain seq x y z
N MET A 1 7.35 -10.99 -27.05
CA MET A 1 5.94 -10.53 -26.97
C MET A 1 5.29 -11.26 -25.82
N LEU A 2 5.34 -10.69 -24.63
CA LEU A 2 4.63 -11.21 -23.47
C LEU A 2 3.23 -10.58 -23.45
N PRO A 3 2.17 -11.31 -23.11
CA PRO A 3 0.84 -10.74 -23.05
C PRO A 3 0.77 -9.73 -21.92
N TYR A 4 0.35 -8.53 -22.25
CA TYR A 4 -0.02 -7.47 -21.35
C TYR A 4 -1.16 -8.00 -20.45
N ILE A 5 -0.87 -8.27 -19.20
CA ILE A 5 -1.92 -8.54 -18.22
C ILE A 5 -2.41 -7.16 -17.76
N GLU A 6 -3.47 -6.71 -18.39
CA GLU A 6 -4.32 -5.64 -17.86
C GLU A 6 -4.90 -6.10 -16.52
N HIS A 7 -4.17 -5.85 -15.45
CA HIS A 7 -4.80 -5.82 -14.15
C HIS A 7 -5.51 -4.48 -14.04
N ASP A 8 -6.79 -4.56 -14.21
CA ASP A 8 -7.76 -3.49 -14.13
C ASP A 8 -7.63 -2.72 -12.80
N VAL A 9 -6.80 -1.69 -12.81
CA VAL A 9 -6.63 -0.76 -11.68
C VAL A 9 -7.90 0.05 -11.44
N THR A 10 -8.87 -0.03 -12.35
CA THR A 10 -10.16 0.66 -12.26
C THR A 10 -11.10 0.04 -11.23
N ASN A 11 -10.89 -1.22 -10.84
CA ASN A 11 -11.78 -1.90 -9.88
C ASN A 11 -11.61 -1.46 -8.41
N VAL A 12 -10.53 -0.79 -8.04
CA VAL A 12 -10.36 -0.29 -6.66
C VAL A 12 -11.17 1.00 -6.41
N TYR A 13 -11.49 1.75 -7.47
CA TYR A 13 -12.33 2.95 -7.35
C TYR A 13 -13.80 2.75 -7.71
N SER A 14 -14.19 1.58 -8.26
CA SER A 14 -15.55 1.35 -8.74
C SER A 14 -16.49 0.76 -7.69
N LEU A 15 -16.01 0.26 -6.57
CA LEU A 15 -16.85 -0.34 -5.53
C LEU A 15 -17.75 0.65 -4.76
N ASN A 16 -17.46 1.95 -4.83
CA ASN A 16 -18.29 2.98 -4.20
C ASN A 16 -19.20 3.73 -5.19
N SER A 17 -19.12 3.46 -6.51
CA SER A 17 -19.99 4.10 -7.51
C SER A 17 -21.05 3.17 -8.12
N LEU A 18 -21.04 1.88 -7.77
CA LEU A 18 -21.96 0.87 -8.32
C LEU A 18 -23.37 0.88 -7.71
N HIS A 19 -23.68 1.82 -6.82
CA HIS A 19 -25.03 1.92 -6.23
C HIS A 19 -25.98 2.91 -6.94
N LEU A 20 -25.60 3.53 -8.06
CA LEU A 20 -26.45 4.53 -8.71
C LEU A 20 -26.91 4.20 -10.15
N TYR A 21 -26.56 3.05 -10.69
CA TYR A 21 -27.13 2.59 -11.96
C TYR A 21 -27.99 1.31 -11.78
N ARG A 22 -29.11 1.47 -11.09
CA ARG A 22 -30.22 0.52 -11.25
C ARG A 22 -30.81 0.75 -12.63
N LYS A 23 -30.64 -0.23 -13.54
CA LYS A 23 -31.41 -0.27 -14.79
C LYS A 23 -32.90 -0.09 -14.43
N PRO A 24 -33.62 0.85 -15.04
CA PRO A 24 -35.05 0.99 -14.79
C PRO A 24 -35.74 -0.32 -15.17
N ASN A 25 -36.58 -0.80 -14.29
CA ASN A 25 -37.34 -2.01 -14.47
C ASN A 25 -38.18 -1.87 -15.75
N GLU A 26 -38.09 -2.80 -16.69
CA GLU A 26 -38.85 -2.75 -17.99
C GLU A 26 -40.37 -2.53 -17.86
N LYS A 27 -40.91 -2.86 -16.69
CA LYS A 27 -42.35 -2.62 -16.42
C LYS A 27 -42.71 -1.13 -16.23
N THR A 28 -41.75 -0.28 -15.85
CA THR A 28 -42.03 1.16 -15.67
C THR A 28 -41.88 1.95 -16.97
N MET A 29 -41.22 1.43 -17.98
CA MET A 29 -41.11 2.08 -19.29
C MET A 29 -42.36 1.91 -20.17
N LYS A 30 -43.12 0.80 -20.03
CA LYS A 30 -44.33 0.57 -20.84
C LYS A 30 -45.50 1.48 -20.48
N THR A 31 -45.60 1.97 -19.25
CA THR A 31 -46.69 2.87 -18.82
C THR A 31 -46.41 4.34 -19.09
N LYS A 32 -45.18 4.76 -19.32
CA LYS A 32 -44.84 6.15 -19.67
C LYS A 32 -44.90 6.40 -21.20
N PHE A 33 -44.75 5.36 -22.01
CA PHE A 33 -44.80 5.51 -23.48
C PHE A 33 -46.21 5.77 -24.03
N CYS A 34 -47.25 5.36 -23.31
CA CYS A 34 -48.62 5.49 -23.80
C CYS A 34 -49.21 6.90 -23.56
N ARG A 35 -48.63 7.75 -22.69
CA ARG A 35 -49.10 9.12 -22.48
C ARG A 35 -48.37 10.19 -23.28
N THR A 36 -47.18 9.88 -23.80
CA THR A 36 -46.38 10.81 -24.59
C THR A 36 -46.65 10.68 -26.10
N ALA A 37 -47.27 9.59 -26.52
CA ALA A 37 -47.57 9.33 -27.94
C ALA A 37 -48.74 10.20 -28.48
N VAL A 38 -49.59 10.74 -27.60
CA VAL A 38 -50.73 11.57 -28.04
C VAL A 38 -50.32 13.04 -28.25
N TYR A 39 -49.21 13.51 -27.69
CA TYR A 39 -48.74 14.90 -27.90
C TYR A 39 -47.69 15.04 -29.00
N CYS A 40 -47.15 13.93 -29.55
CA CYS A 40 -46.14 13.99 -30.61
C CYS A 40 -46.71 13.97 -32.04
N LEU A 41 -48.02 13.74 -32.20
CA LEU A 41 -48.60 13.70 -33.57
C LEU A 41 -48.80 15.09 -34.19
N CYS A 42 -48.75 16.17 -33.41
CA CYS A 42 -48.88 17.53 -33.93
C CYS A 42 -47.55 18.24 -34.24
N CYS A 43 -46.40 17.64 -33.88
CA CYS A 43 -45.08 18.25 -34.12
C CYS A 43 -44.29 17.60 -35.30
N PHE A 44 -44.92 16.69 -36.04
CA PHE A 44 -44.19 15.94 -37.10
C PHE A 44 -44.12 16.64 -38.46
N MET A 45 -44.57 17.90 -38.58
CA MET A 45 -44.59 18.59 -39.89
C MET A 45 -43.41 19.54 -40.14
N PHE A 46 -42.43 19.64 -39.25
CA PHE A 46 -41.26 20.53 -39.47
C PHE A 46 -39.95 19.99 -38.96
N ILE A 47 -39.72 18.68 -39.04
CA ILE A 47 -38.37 18.19 -38.90
C ILE A 47 -37.82 17.90 -40.30
N GLN A 48 -37.16 18.90 -40.87
CA GLN A 48 -36.25 18.64 -41.97
C GLN A 48 -35.15 17.69 -41.46
N PRO A 49 -34.81 16.65 -42.18
CA PRO A 49 -33.64 15.86 -41.83
C PRO A 49 -32.42 16.78 -41.91
N ILE A 50 -31.82 17.07 -40.77
CA ILE A 50 -30.48 17.60 -40.73
C ILE A 50 -29.62 16.42 -41.23
N THR A 51 -29.37 16.39 -42.53
CA THR A 51 -28.31 15.58 -43.10
C THR A 51 -27.02 16.12 -42.48
N GLY A 52 -26.60 15.48 -41.41
CA GLY A 52 -25.26 15.68 -40.91
C GLY A 52 -24.31 15.39 -42.08
N SER A 53 -23.68 16.41 -42.59
CA SER A 53 -22.56 16.21 -43.49
C SER A 53 -21.55 15.37 -42.72
N GLN A 54 -21.39 14.12 -43.09
CA GLN A 54 -20.19 13.39 -42.70
C GLN A 54 -19.04 14.16 -43.31
N VAL A 55 -18.37 14.92 -42.45
CA VAL A 55 -17.05 15.43 -42.77
C VAL A 55 -16.14 14.21 -42.77
N ASN A 56 -16.10 13.52 -43.89
CA ASN A 56 -15.02 12.58 -44.20
C ASN A 56 -13.77 13.39 -44.55
N ASP A 57 -13.27 14.14 -43.56
CA ASP A 57 -12.01 14.83 -43.70
C ASP A 57 -10.92 13.83 -43.21
N THR A 58 -10.71 12.79 -44.03
CA THR A 58 -9.50 11.98 -43.91
C THR A 58 -8.38 12.80 -44.53
N HIS A 59 -7.83 13.74 -43.76
CA HIS A 59 -6.55 14.33 -44.09
C HIS A 59 -5.48 13.24 -43.91
N GLU A 60 -5.13 12.54 -44.97
CA GLU A 60 -3.93 11.74 -45.00
C GLU A 60 -2.72 12.68 -44.89
N GLY A 61 -2.18 12.76 -43.68
CA GLY A 61 -0.90 13.43 -43.44
C GLY A 61 0.24 12.53 -43.90
N VAL A 62 0.95 12.94 -44.94
CA VAL A 62 2.17 12.25 -45.37
C VAL A 62 3.35 12.79 -44.59
N LEU A 63 3.96 11.96 -43.73
CA LEU A 63 5.20 12.28 -43.06
C LEU A 63 6.40 11.93 -43.93
N HIS A 64 7.10 12.94 -44.45
CA HIS A 64 8.37 12.77 -45.18
C HIS A 64 9.54 12.80 -44.22
N ILE A 65 10.21 11.66 -44.03
CA ILE A 65 11.42 11.57 -43.22
C ILE A 65 12.64 11.74 -44.14
N ASP A 66 13.34 12.87 -44.06
CA ASP A 66 14.58 13.13 -44.79
C ASP A 66 15.75 12.46 -44.03
N LYS A 67 16.17 11.29 -44.49
CA LYS A 67 17.27 10.53 -43.88
C LYS A 67 18.66 11.18 -44.10
N GLN A 68 18.75 12.19 -44.91
CA GLN A 68 20.02 12.93 -45.15
C GLN A 68 20.22 14.05 -44.12
N LYS A 69 19.16 14.51 -43.50
CA LYS A 69 19.20 15.55 -42.46
C LYS A 69 19.27 14.90 -41.05
N THR A 70 20.36 14.26 -40.76
CA THR A 70 20.59 13.69 -39.45
C THR A 70 21.33 14.67 -38.53
N ARG A 71 21.00 14.70 -37.26
CA ARG A 71 21.74 15.38 -36.21
C ARG A 71 22.24 14.34 -35.19
N LYS A 72 23.44 14.57 -34.69
CA LYS A 72 23.96 13.79 -33.59
C LYS A 72 23.09 14.03 -32.37
N VAL A 73 22.52 12.98 -31.86
CA VAL A 73 21.66 13.01 -30.66
C VAL A 73 22.52 12.77 -29.43
N SER A 74 22.16 13.36 -28.30
CA SER A 74 22.82 13.07 -27.03
C SER A 74 22.75 11.58 -26.72
N ARG A 75 23.79 11.01 -26.09
CA ARG A 75 23.76 9.64 -25.59
C ARG A 75 22.85 9.51 -24.39
N VAL A 76 22.66 10.59 -23.62
CA VAL A 76 21.77 10.63 -22.46
C VAL A 76 20.41 11.12 -22.91
N GLN A 77 19.53 10.20 -23.33
CA GLN A 77 18.22 10.54 -23.90
C GLN A 77 17.06 9.86 -23.24
N TYR A 78 17.25 8.63 -22.79
CA TYR A 78 16.17 7.81 -22.26
C TYR A 78 16.40 7.56 -20.78
N GLY A 79 15.42 7.90 -19.97
CA GLY A 79 15.49 7.68 -18.54
C GLY A 79 14.12 7.36 -17.96
N PHE A 80 14.14 6.95 -16.69
CA PHE A 80 12.93 6.76 -15.93
C PHE A 80 12.65 7.94 -15.02
N HIS A 81 11.39 8.31 -14.96
CA HIS A 81 10.88 9.16 -13.91
C HIS A 81 10.17 8.26 -12.88
N TYR A 82 10.79 8.08 -11.73
CA TYR A 82 10.17 7.45 -10.59
C TYR A 82 9.52 8.52 -9.72
N GLU A 83 8.28 8.34 -9.36
CA GLU A 83 7.59 9.17 -8.37
C GLU A 83 6.79 8.30 -7.41
N GLU A 84 6.92 8.54 -6.12
CA GLU A 84 6.19 7.84 -5.08
C GLU A 84 4.71 8.25 -5.12
N ILE A 85 3.95 7.62 -6.01
CA ILE A 85 2.51 7.81 -6.17
C ILE A 85 1.79 6.54 -5.74
N GLY A 86 0.89 6.68 -4.81
CA GLY A 86 0.24 5.52 -4.21
C GLY A 86 1.26 4.61 -3.58
N MET A 87 1.42 3.48 -3.48
CA MET A 87 2.42 2.65 -2.80
C MET A 87 3.43 2.04 -3.78
N ILE A 88 3.85 2.79 -4.80
CA ILE A 88 4.77 2.26 -5.82
C ILE A 88 6.15 1.96 -5.21
N GLY A 89 6.62 2.80 -4.30
CA GLY A 89 7.84 2.54 -3.57
C GLY A 89 7.64 1.52 -2.47
N GLU A 90 6.90 1.89 -1.46
CA GLU A 90 6.73 1.10 -0.23
C GLU A 90 6.06 -0.26 -0.46
N GLY A 91 5.09 -0.35 -1.35
CA GLY A 91 4.31 -1.57 -1.58
C GLY A 91 4.68 -2.34 -2.85
N ALA A 92 5.65 -1.85 -3.64
CA ALA A 92 6.02 -2.49 -4.91
C ALA A 92 7.53 -2.62 -5.11
N LEU A 93 8.28 -1.49 -5.28
CA LEU A 93 9.72 -1.54 -5.54
C LEU A 93 10.51 -1.99 -4.32
N HIS A 94 10.15 -1.52 -3.13
CA HIS A 94 10.69 -1.97 -1.85
C HIS A 94 10.21 -3.40 -1.57
N ALA A 95 11.14 -4.27 -1.20
CA ALA A 95 10.81 -5.68 -0.99
C ALA A 95 10.19 -5.98 0.39
N GLU A 96 9.95 -4.96 1.21
CA GLU A 96 9.26 -5.10 2.50
C GLU A 96 7.83 -5.61 2.29
N LEU A 97 7.48 -6.68 2.98
CA LEU A 97 6.16 -7.30 2.88
C LEU A 97 5.18 -6.78 3.92
N VAL A 98 5.67 -6.29 5.06
CA VAL A 98 4.83 -5.79 6.16
C VAL A 98 4.38 -4.37 5.86
N ARG A 99 3.08 -4.14 5.83
CA ARG A 99 2.51 -2.79 5.74
C ARG A 99 2.42 -2.17 7.13
N ASN A 100 2.65 -0.86 7.20
CA ASN A 100 2.57 -0.08 8.44
C ASN A 100 3.44 -0.71 9.55
N ARG A 101 4.68 -1.04 9.19
CA ARG A 101 5.63 -1.78 10.04
C ARG A 101 5.98 -1.08 11.35
N SER A 102 5.94 0.27 11.36
CA SER A 102 6.26 1.12 12.51
C SER A 102 5.05 1.85 13.10
N PHE A 103 3.83 1.51 12.65
CA PHE A 103 2.57 2.10 13.12
C PHE A 103 2.45 3.62 12.91
N GLU A 104 3.30 4.19 12.05
CA GLU A 104 3.37 5.62 11.76
C GLU A 104 2.48 6.04 10.56
N GLU A 105 1.93 5.07 9.78
CA GLU A 105 1.24 5.36 8.51
C GLU A 105 0.04 6.32 8.67
N ALA A 106 -0.63 6.31 9.80
CA ALA A 106 -1.73 7.21 10.14
C ALA A 106 -1.29 8.52 10.84
N THR A 107 0.01 8.85 10.84
CA THR A 107 0.50 10.11 11.42
C THR A 107 0.19 11.27 10.47
N PRO A 108 -0.52 12.33 10.92
CA PRO A 108 -0.76 13.50 10.10
C PRO A 108 0.52 14.33 9.92
N PRO A 109 0.62 15.13 8.86
CA PRO A 109 1.61 16.21 8.83
C PRO A 109 1.45 17.11 10.06
N ALA A 110 2.53 17.77 10.46
CA ALA A 110 2.56 18.58 11.69
C ALA A 110 1.42 19.61 11.77
N ASP A 111 0.97 20.14 10.63
CA ASP A 111 -0.02 21.21 10.56
C ASP A 111 -1.46 20.72 10.32
N LEU A 112 -1.68 19.40 10.29
CA LEU A 112 -3.02 18.86 10.08
C LEU A 112 -3.67 18.42 11.39
N ALA A 113 -4.81 19.03 11.69
CA ALA A 113 -5.66 18.58 12.78
C ALA A 113 -6.42 17.30 12.40
N VAL A 114 -6.68 16.45 13.37
CA VAL A 114 -7.59 15.29 13.24
C VAL A 114 -8.86 15.60 14.05
N LYS A 115 -10.03 15.46 13.40
CA LYS A 115 -11.33 15.62 14.07
C LYS A 115 -12.22 14.42 13.69
N ASN A 116 -12.75 13.75 14.69
CA ASN A 116 -13.58 12.56 14.52
C ASN A 116 -12.94 11.47 13.64
N GLY A 117 -11.62 11.23 13.81
CA GLY A 117 -10.88 10.26 13.02
C GLY A 117 -10.59 10.66 11.57
N LEU A 118 -10.87 11.91 11.18
CA LEU A 118 -10.62 12.44 9.85
C LEU A 118 -9.56 13.55 9.90
N TYR A 119 -8.62 13.54 8.98
CA TYR A 119 -7.72 14.67 8.75
C TYR A 119 -8.50 15.86 8.18
N GLN A 120 -8.21 17.05 8.70
CA GLN A 120 -8.86 18.28 8.27
C GLN A 120 -7.97 19.00 7.24
N ASN A 121 -8.61 19.61 6.24
CA ASN A 121 -7.92 20.44 5.24
C ASN A 121 -6.74 19.74 4.55
N VAL A 122 -6.87 18.45 4.25
CA VAL A 122 -5.80 17.68 3.62
C VAL A 122 -5.36 18.33 2.32
N PRO A 123 -4.07 18.66 2.16
CA PRO A 123 -3.56 19.26 0.94
C PRO A 123 -3.86 18.40 -0.28
N ASN A 124 -4.57 18.95 -1.25
CA ASN A 124 -4.88 18.28 -2.49
C ASN A 124 -4.22 19.02 -3.66
N PRO A 125 -3.25 18.41 -4.36
CA PRO A 125 -2.56 19.07 -5.48
C PRO A 125 -3.46 19.33 -6.68
N ARG A 126 -4.64 18.70 -6.75
CA ARG A 126 -5.57 18.78 -7.89
C ARG A 126 -6.85 19.57 -7.60
N GLY A 127 -6.93 20.27 -6.50
CA GLY A 127 -8.14 21.01 -6.17
C GLY A 127 -8.16 21.59 -4.77
N LYS A 128 -9.36 21.90 -4.27
CA LYS A 128 -9.53 22.40 -2.90
C LYS A 128 -9.18 21.32 -1.90
N ASN A 129 -8.62 21.73 -0.77
CA ASN A 129 -8.37 20.84 0.37
C ASN A 129 -9.66 20.11 0.76
N LYS A 130 -9.55 18.87 1.15
CA LYS A 130 -10.68 18.03 1.57
C LYS A 130 -10.46 17.52 2.98
N ASP A 131 -11.55 17.41 3.72
CA ASP A 131 -11.58 16.84 5.06
C ASP A 131 -12.07 15.39 4.97
N VAL A 132 -11.29 14.49 4.38
CA VAL A 132 -11.87 13.19 3.97
C VAL A 132 -10.98 11.98 4.17
N PHE A 133 -9.99 11.99 5.06
CA PHE A 133 -9.25 10.76 5.25
C PHE A 133 -9.56 10.13 6.60
N HIS A 134 -10.12 8.94 6.52
CA HIS A 134 -10.22 8.06 7.67
C HIS A 134 -8.80 7.65 8.10
N VAL A 135 -8.49 7.91 9.35
CA VAL A 135 -7.21 7.54 9.95
C VAL A 135 -7.38 6.17 10.58
N ASP A 136 -6.85 5.15 9.92
CA ASP A 136 -6.71 3.82 10.51
C ASP A 136 -5.29 3.63 11.03
N PRO A 137 -5.06 3.76 12.36
CA PRO A 137 -3.72 3.66 12.95
C PRO A 137 -3.13 2.26 12.84
N LEU A 138 -3.94 1.25 12.62
CA LEU A 138 -3.53 -0.15 12.52
C LEU A 138 -3.72 -0.71 11.11
N ILE A 139 -3.76 0.15 10.09
CA ILE A 139 -3.89 -0.29 8.70
C ILE A 139 -2.88 -1.41 8.37
N GLY A 140 -3.35 -2.46 7.73
CA GLY A 140 -2.55 -3.66 7.46
C GLY A 140 -2.58 -4.69 8.60
N TRP A 141 -2.94 -4.31 9.82
CA TRP A 141 -2.97 -5.16 11.00
C TRP A 141 -4.39 -5.46 11.47
N ASN A 142 -4.64 -6.67 11.87
CA ASN A 142 -5.89 -7.07 12.51
C ASN A 142 -5.68 -8.30 13.40
N THR A 143 -6.65 -8.59 14.25
CA THR A 143 -6.69 -9.83 15.02
C THR A 143 -7.54 -10.88 14.33
N TYR A 144 -7.27 -12.15 14.62
CA TYR A 144 -7.98 -13.31 14.09
C TYR A 144 -8.33 -14.27 15.24
N PRO A 145 -9.45 -15.00 15.20
CA PRO A 145 -10.55 -14.80 14.25
C PRO A 145 -11.32 -13.47 14.51
N LEU A 146 -12.01 -12.97 13.48
CA LEU A 146 -12.76 -11.72 13.60
C LEU A 146 -14.00 -11.83 14.48
N SER A 147 -14.51 -13.05 14.67
CA SER A 147 -15.72 -13.31 15.48
C SER A 147 -15.48 -13.13 16.97
N TYR A 148 -14.34 -13.58 17.46
CA TYR A 148 -13.92 -13.46 18.86
C TYR A 148 -12.41 -13.75 18.95
N THR A 149 -11.70 -12.95 19.70
CA THR A 149 -10.29 -13.16 20.03
C THR A 149 -9.98 -12.56 21.39
N PRO A 150 -9.17 -13.22 22.23
CA PRO A 150 -8.69 -12.63 23.47
C PRO A 150 -7.54 -11.64 23.29
N ILE A 151 -7.20 -11.29 22.03
CA ILE A 151 -6.10 -10.40 21.70
C ILE A 151 -6.68 -9.06 21.28
N PHE A 152 -6.31 -8.00 22.00
CA PHE A 152 -6.66 -6.61 21.67
C PHE A 152 -5.42 -5.86 21.25
N ILE A 153 -5.49 -5.17 20.11
CA ILE A 153 -4.42 -4.36 19.60
C ILE A 153 -4.84 -2.89 19.51
N SER A 154 -3.93 -2.00 19.86
CA SER A 154 -4.13 -0.55 19.75
C SER A 154 -2.81 0.15 19.48
N ARG A 155 -2.85 1.32 18.82
CA ARG A 155 -1.68 2.18 18.71
C ARG A 155 -1.46 2.96 20.01
N THR A 156 -0.22 3.09 20.43
CA THR A 156 0.18 3.85 21.64
C THR A 156 1.40 4.70 21.38
N GLU A 157 1.53 5.80 22.12
CA GLU A 157 2.72 6.66 22.20
C GLU A 157 3.52 6.40 23.49
N GLU A 158 3.09 5.44 24.30
CA GLU A 158 3.71 5.15 25.59
C GLU A 158 5.08 4.48 25.36
N ASN A 159 6.15 5.11 25.89
CA ASN A 159 7.52 4.60 25.79
C ASN A 159 7.94 4.22 24.37
N PRO A 160 8.02 5.18 23.44
CA PRO A 160 8.35 4.93 22.05
C PRO A 160 9.72 4.28 21.89
N LEU A 161 9.94 3.61 20.75
CA LEU A 161 11.22 3.01 20.41
C LEU A 161 12.33 4.06 20.36
N ASN A 162 12.05 5.18 19.73
CA ASN A 162 12.92 6.36 19.67
C ASN A 162 12.10 7.61 19.32
N LYS A 163 12.77 8.75 19.13
CA LYS A 163 12.13 10.03 18.82
C LYS A 163 11.46 10.08 17.45
N GLU A 164 11.90 9.22 16.50
CA GLU A 164 11.40 9.19 15.13
C GLU A 164 10.22 8.19 14.98
N ASN A 165 10.27 7.05 15.67
CA ASN A 165 9.17 6.11 15.80
C ASN A 165 8.45 6.36 17.12
N LYS A 166 7.45 7.24 17.08
CA LYS A 166 6.69 7.68 18.25
C LYS A 166 5.58 6.72 18.64
N TYR A 167 5.14 5.93 17.70
CA TYR A 167 4.05 5.01 17.87
C TYR A 167 4.56 3.57 17.91
N SER A 168 3.82 2.75 18.61
CA SER A 168 4.00 1.30 18.61
C SER A 168 2.65 0.61 18.72
N MET A 169 2.56 -0.67 18.46
CA MET A 169 1.36 -1.46 18.71
C MET A 169 1.41 -2.02 20.13
N LEU A 170 0.48 -1.59 20.97
CA LEU A 170 0.21 -2.24 22.25
C LEU A 170 -0.67 -3.47 22.02
N VAL A 171 -0.20 -4.62 22.48
CA VAL A 171 -0.93 -5.89 22.47
C VAL A 171 -1.35 -6.23 23.89
N ASN A 172 -2.62 -6.51 24.10
CA ASN A 172 -3.17 -6.97 25.36
C ASN A 172 -3.85 -8.33 25.16
N VAL A 173 -3.30 -9.37 25.78
CA VAL A 173 -3.84 -10.73 25.76
C VAL A 173 -4.55 -10.99 27.09
N THR A 174 -5.87 -11.13 27.05
CA THR A 174 -6.72 -11.21 28.25
C THR A 174 -6.95 -12.64 28.75
N GLU A 175 -6.80 -13.64 27.88
CA GLU A 175 -7.01 -15.04 28.22
C GLU A 175 -5.83 -15.90 27.76
N ASP A 176 -5.76 -17.11 28.28
CA ASP A 176 -4.77 -18.09 27.83
C ASP A 176 -5.10 -18.56 26.40
N ILE A 177 -4.10 -18.50 25.53
CA ILE A 177 -4.25 -18.93 24.13
C ILE A 177 -4.59 -20.42 24.00
N ALA A 178 -4.28 -21.24 24.99
CA ALA A 178 -4.69 -22.64 24.99
C ALA A 178 -6.21 -22.83 24.81
N ASN A 179 -7.01 -21.86 25.23
CA ASN A 179 -8.46 -21.84 25.04
C ASN A 179 -8.90 -21.30 23.68
N ASN A 180 -7.99 -20.66 22.94
CA ASN A 180 -8.23 -20.02 21.63
C ASN A 180 -7.01 -20.24 20.72
N PRO A 181 -6.72 -21.49 20.33
CA PRO A 181 -5.46 -21.84 19.66
C PRO A 181 -5.30 -21.24 18.25
N GLU A 182 -6.36 -20.69 17.68
CA GLU A 182 -6.33 -19.99 16.40
C GLU A 182 -6.18 -18.46 16.54
N ALA A 183 -6.21 -17.94 17.78
CA ALA A 183 -6.10 -16.50 18.00
C ALA A 183 -4.70 -15.98 17.67
N MET A 184 -4.60 -15.00 16.78
CA MET A 184 -3.34 -14.42 16.34
C MET A 184 -3.51 -12.97 15.86
N ILE A 185 -2.40 -12.27 15.72
CA ILE A 185 -2.30 -10.96 15.09
C ILE A 185 -1.83 -11.20 13.66
N LEU A 186 -2.50 -10.61 12.68
CA LEU A 186 -2.18 -10.77 11.26
C LEU A 186 -1.73 -9.45 10.64
N ASN A 187 -0.69 -9.52 9.80
CA ASN A 187 -0.39 -8.47 8.84
C ASN A 187 -0.59 -9.00 7.43
N ARG A 188 -1.45 -8.33 6.66
CA ARG A 188 -1.81 -8.72 5.28
C ARG A 188 -0.89 -8.11 4.21
N GLY A 189 0.13 -7.36 4.62
CA GLY A 189 0.91 -6.57 3.68
C GLY A 189 0.06 -5.52 2.98
N TYR A 190 0.44 -5.18 1.75
CA TYR A 190 -0.27 -4.20 0.93
C TYR A 190 -1.47 -4.81 0.20
N TYR A 191 -1.29 -5.97 -0.44
CA TYR A 191 -2.30 -6.66 -1.26
C TYR A 191 -2.30 -8.18 -1.04
N GLY A 192 -1.81 -8.64 0.11
CA GLY A 192 -1.42 -10.01 0.38
C GLY A 192 0.06 -10.23 0.05
N MET A 193 0.69 -11.17 0.73
CA MET A 193 2.10 -11.51 0.57
C MET A 193 2.24 -12.67 -0.42
N ASN A 194 2.97 -12.49 -1.52
CA ASN A 194 3.29 -13.57 -2.43
C ASN A 194 4.45 -14.40 -1.83
N LEU A 195 4.10 -15.47 -1.15
CA LEU A 195 5.05 -16.38 -0.50
C LEU A 195 5.45 -17.49 -1.45
N ARG A 196 6.76 -17.75 -1.57
CA ARG A 196 7.33 -18.78 -2.45
C ARG A 196 8.09 -19.80 -1.63
N LYS A 197 7.83 -21.08 -1.88
CA LYS A 197 8.42 -22.23 -1.18
C LYS A 197 9.93 -22.20 -1.16
N GLU A 198 10.56 -21.79 -2.27
CA GLU A 198 12.02 -21.81 -2.41
C GLU A 198 12.71 -20.57 -1.81
N VAL A 199 11.94 -19.62 -1.24
CA VAL A 199 12.45 -18.39 -0.69
C VAL A 199 12.33 -18.39 0.83
N SER A 200 13.41 -18.04 1.50
CA SER A 200 13.39 -17.77 2.93
C SER A 200 12.98 -16.31 3.19
N TYR A 201 12.30 -16.08 4.30
CA TYR A 201 11.83 -14.74 4.68
C TYR A 201 12.47 -14.36 6.02
N HIS A 202 13.18 -13.23 6.01
CA HIS A 202 13.87 -12.70 7.19
C HIS A 202 12.93 -11.79 7.95
N LEU A 203 12.57 -12.20 9.15
CA LEU A 203 11.79 -11.44 10.11
C LEU A 203 12.73 -10.61 11.00
N SER A 204 12.38 -9.37 11.24
CA SER A 204 12.87 -8.61 12.38
C SER A 204 11.75 -7.79 12.99
N MET A 205 11.79 -7.59 14.30
CA MET A 205 10.84 -6.73 15.02
C MET A 205 11.45 -6.26 16.34
N TYR A 206 11.06 -5.08 16.78
CA TYR A 206 11.33 -4.62 18.13
C TYR A 206 10.16 -5.00 19.03
N ILE A 207 10.50 -5.48 20.22
CA ILE A 207 9.52 -5.88 21.22
C ILE A 207 9.92 -5.39 22.61
N LYS A 208 8.90 -5.08 23.40
CA LYS A 208 9.06 -4.66 24.80
C LYS A 208 7.93 -5.25 25.62
N SER A 209 8.27 -5.99 26.69
CA SER A 209 7.28 -6.50 27.62
C SER A 209 6.83 -5.44 28.61
N LYS A 210 5.53 -5.35 28.85
CA LYS A 210 4.96 -4.60 30.00
C LYS A 210 4.76 -5.53 31.21
N ASN A 211 4.11 -6.65 30.99
CA ASN A 211 3.92 -7.74 31.97
C ASN A 211 3.74 -9.10 31.27
N TYR A 212 4.10 -9.21 30.04
CA TYR A 212 4.03 -10.45 29.26
C TYR A 212 5.29 -11.29 29.51
N THR A 213 5.14 -12.55 29.86
CA THR A 213 6.26 -13.47 30.21
C THR A 213 6.25 -14.76 29.41
N ALA A 214 5.26 -14.93 28.53
CA ALA A 214 5.15 -16.11 27.68
C ALA A 214 5.94 -15.94 26.37
N LEU A 215 5.94 -16.99 25.56
CA LEU A 215 6.57 -17.01 24.25
C LEU A 215 5.65 -16.42 23.18
N LEU A 216 6.24 -15.94 22.09
CA LEU A 216 5.53 -15.62 20.84
C LEU A 216 5.83 -16.70 19.82
N GLN A 217 4.83 -17.13 19.10
CA GLN A 217 4.97 -17.96 17.91
C GLN A 217 4.73 -17.08 16.68
N VAL A 218 5.68 -17.09 15.74
CA VAL A 218 5.59 -16.32 14.50
C VAL A 218 5.66 -17.24 13.31
N MET A 219 4.75 -17.06 12.35
CA MET A 219 4.63 -17.92 11.18
C MET A 219 4.05 -17.17 9.99
N LEU A 220 4.15 -17.78 8.82
CA LEU A 220 3.39 -17.36 7.64
C LEU A 220 2.14 -18.21 7.53
N VAL A 221 1.04 -17.58 7.14
CA VAL A 221 -0.27 -18.23 7.00
C VAL A 221 -0.90 -17.91 5.64
N ASP A 222 -1.84 -18.75 5.20
CA ASP A 222 -2.65 -18.48 4.01
C ASP A 222 -3.84 -17.53 4.33
N GLU A 223 -4.69 -17.26 3.35
CA GLU A 223 -5.86 -16.37 3.49
C GLU A 223 -6.87 -16.86 4.54
N GLN A 224 -6.86 -18.16 4.87
CA GLN A 224 -7.72 -18.78 5.86
C GLN A 224 -7.06 -18.84 7.26
N GLY A 225 -5.87 -18.27 7.41
CA GLY A 225 -5.13 -18.29 8.68
C GLY A 225 -4.42 -19.62 8.97
N LYS A 226 -4.33 -20.54 7.99
CA LYS A 226 -3.64 -21.82 8.19
C LYS A 226 -2.12 -21.63 8.03
N PRO A 227 -1.29 -22.19 8.92
CA PRO A 227 0.15 -22.16 8.81
C PRO A 227 0.65 -22.75 7.48
N VAL A 228 1.60 -22.06 6.84
CA VAL A 228 2.23 -22.45 5.57
C VAL A 228 3.75 -22.30 5.62
N SER A 229 4.32 -22.22 6.80
CA SER A 229 5.77 -22.10 6.99
C SER A 229 6.22 -22.80 8.27
N THR A 230 7.56 -22.90 8.42
CA THR A 230 8.17 -23.13 9.73
C THR A 230 7.68 -22.09 10.73
N GLN A 231 7.64 -22.47 12.00
CA GLN A 231 7.22 -21.62 13.11
C GLN A 231 8.46 -21.18 13.89
N LEU A 232 8.54 -19.89 14.16
CA LEU A 232 9.55 -19.32 15.06
C LEU A 232 8.95 -19.16 16.44
N VAL A 233 9.62 -19.69 17.45
CA VAL A 233 9.26 -19.47 18.86
C VAL A 233 10.25 -18.46 19.43
N LEU A 234 9.75 -17.31 19.84
CA LEU A 234 10.53 -16.18 20.31
C LEU A 234 10.21 -15.90 21.78
N ASP A 235 11.25 -15.64 22.55
CA ASP A 235 11.15 -15.31 23.95
C ASP A 235 11.07 -13.80 24.15
N VAL A 236 10.03 -13.34 24.82
CA VAL A 236 9.80 -11.92 25.11
C VAL A 236 10.42 -11.59 26.45
N LYS A 237 11.68 -11.18 26.44
CA LYS A 237 12.42 -10.85 27.67
C LYS A 237 12.61 -9.35 27.83
N GLY A 238 12.29 -8.86 29.02
CA GLY A 238 12.68 -7.53 29.47
C GLY A 238 11.68 -6.42 29.18
N LYS A 239 11.87 -5.36 29.97
CA LYS A 239 11.05 -4.14 29.91
C LYS A 239 11.63 -3.07 28.98
N GLU A 240 12.76 -3.35 28.36
CA GLU A 240 13.39 -2.49 27.38
C GLU A 240 13.17 -3.02 25.97
N TRP A 241 13.22 -2.13 24.99
CA TRP A 241 13.11 -2.50 23.58
C TRP A 241 14.24 -3.44 23.16
N THR A 242 13.86 -4.60 22.67
CA THR A 242 14.80 -5.64 22.20
C THR A 242 14.45 -5.98 20.77
N LYS A 243 15.45 -6.03 19.89
CA LYS A 243 15.29 -6.50 18.51
C LYS A 243 15.34 -8.01 18.47
N LEU A 244 14.26 -8.63 17.99
CA LEU A 244 14.17 -10.05 17.71
C LEU A 244 14.28 -10.28 16.21
N THR A 245 14.96 -11.36 15.80
CA THR A 245 15.13 -11.75 14.41
C THR A 245 14.89 -13.24 14.23
N GLY A 246 14.53 -13.62 13.01
CA GLY A 246 14.37 -15.04 12.66
C GLY A 246 14.17 -15.22 11.17
N THR A 247 14.09 -16.49 10.75
CA THR A 247 13.86 -16.83 9.35
C THR A 247 12.69 -17.80 9.26
N LEU A 248 11.75 -17.46 8.39
CA LEU A 248 10.57 -18.26 8.07
C LEU A 248 10.75 -18.87 6.68
N LYS A 249 10.40 -20.15 6.52
CA LYS A 249 10.46 -20.82 5.22
C LYS A 249 9.11 -21.45 4.92
N PRO A 250 8.42 -20.99 3.83
CA PRO A 250 7.18 -21.59 3.38
C PRO A 250 7.36 -23.04 2.95
N ASP A 251 6.36 -23.86 3.16
CA ASP A 251 6.28 -25.26 2.69
C ASP A 251 5.62 -25.38 1.31
N LYS A 252 4.91 -24.34 0.87
CA LYS A 252 4.22 -24.22 -0.43
C LYS A 252 4.16 -22.77 -0.89
N ASP A 253 3.85 -22.58 -2.18
CA ASP A 253 3.57 -21.26 -2.74
C ASP A 253 2.18 -20.77 -2.31
N VAL A 254 2.11 -19.50 -1.89
CA VAL A 254 0.85 -18.84 -1.49
C VAL A 254 0.81 -17.43 -2.07
N LYS A 255 -0.19 -17.14 -2.91
CA LYS A 255 -0.29 -15.83 -3.58
C LYS A 255 -0.68 -14.67 -2.66
N ARG A 256 -1.47 -14.94 -1.63
CA ARG A 256 -2.01 -13.94 -0.71
C ARG A 256 -1.83 -14.37 0.74
N GLY A 257 -0.59 -14.73 1.08
CA GLY A 257 -0.23 -15.05 2.45
C GLY A 257 -0.20 -13.85 3.37
N MET A 258 0.00 -14.12 4.65
CA MET A 258 0.06 -13.13 5.71
C MET A 258 1.14 -13.51 6.71
N LEU A 259 1.69 -12.51 7.40
CA LEU A 259 2.48 -12.71 8.62
C LEU A 259 1.52 -12.86 9.80
N ALA A 260 1.73 -13.91 10.60
CA ALA A 260 0.98 -14.16 11.82
C ALA A 260 1.89 -14.11 13.05
N ILE A 261 1.46 -13.41 14.08
CA ILE A 261 2.11 -13.34 15.39
C ILE A 261 1.10 -13.85 16.43
N GLN A 262 1.43 -14.96 17.06
CA GLN A 262 0.58 -15.62 18.05
C GLN A 262 1.22 -15.52 19.43
N PRO A 263 0.65 -14.72 20.35
CA PRO A 263 1.05 -14.75 21.75
C PRO A 263 0.61 -16.07 22.39
N LEU A 264 1.50 -16.72 23.14
CA LEU A 264 1.20 -18.02 23.78
C LEU A 264 0.75 -17.92 25.26
N GLY A 265 0.50 -16.71 25.76
CA GLY A 265 0.02 -16.52 27.14
C GLY A 265 -0.54 -15.12 27.34
N LYS A 266 -1.03 -14.89 28.56
CA LYS A 266 -1.63 -13.60 28.98
C LYS A 266 -0.58 -12.51 29.22
N GLY A 267 -1.02 -11.27 29.08
CA GLY A 267 -0.23 -10.10 29.45
C GLY A 267 -0.17 -9.05 28.34
N GLN A 268 0.64 -8.04 28.57
CA GLN A 268 0.79 -6.89 27.67
C GLN A 268 2.24 -6.75 27.19
N PHE A 269 2.39 -6.45 25.91
CA PHE A 269 3.66 -6.10 25.28
C PHE A 269 3.45 -5.10 24.17
N GLN A 270 4.54 -4.48 23.74
CA GLN A 270 4.54 -3.57 22.60
C GLN A 270 5.38 -4.15 21.47
N LEU A 271 4.96 -3.90 20.23
CA LEU A 271 5.69 -4.21 18.99
C LEU A 271 5.95 -2.95 18.21
N ASP A 272 7.12 -2.88 17.59
CA ASP A 272 7.48 -1.79 16.68
C ASP A 272 8.44 -2.28 15.59
N VAL A 273 8.50 -1.55 14.49
CA VAL A 273 9.36 -1.81 13.31
C VAL A 273 9.37 -3.29 12.92
N VAL A 274 8.17 -3.85 12.75
CA VAL A 274 8.02 -5.25 12.30
C VAL A 274 8.28 -5.32 10.79
N SER A 275 9.24 -6.15 10.38
CA SER A 275 9.74 -6.22 9.02
C SER A 275 9.86 -7.67 8.56
N LEU A 276 9.51 -7.93 7.30
CA LEU A 276 9.63 -9.25 6.66
C LEU A 276 10.15 -9.11 5.24
N PHE A 277 11.38 -9.53 5.00
CA PHE A 277 12.02 -9.45 3.70
C PHE A 277 12.25 -10.84 3.09
N PRO A 278 11.99 -11.03 1.78
CA PRO A 278 12.43 -12.23 1.06
C PRO A 278 13.96 -12.23 0.93
N SER A 279 14.57 -13.40 0.96
CA SER A 279 16.03 -13.57 0.85
C SER A 279 16.60 -13.30 -0.53
N ASP A 280 15.76 -13.28 -1.55
CA ASP A 280 16.11 -13.11 -2.97
C ASP A 280 15.84 -11.70 -3.50
N THR A 281 16.08 -10.70 -2.67
CA THR A 281 16.07 -9.29 -3.14
C THR A 281 17.19 -9.03 -4.14
N TRP A 282 17.15 -7.88 -4.83
CA TRP A 282 18.15 -7.49 -5.80
C TRP A 282 19.58 -7.58 -5.22
N ASP A 283 20.58 -7.80 -6.09
CA ASP A 283 21.98 -7.99 -5.71
C ASP A 283 22.20 -9.15 -4.71
N ASN A 284 21.59 -10.30 -4.98
CA ASN A 284 21.73 -11.51 -4.19
C ASN A 284 21.34 -11.31 -2.70
N GLY A 285 20.26 -10.62 -2.45
CA GLY A 285 19.74 -10.39 -1.10
C GLY A 285 20.38 -9.24 -0.34
N LYS A 286 21.28 -8.48 -0.96
CA LYS A 286 21.94 -7.33 -0.30
C LYS A 286 21.17 -6.03 -0.41
N SER A 287 20.26 -5.94 -1.38
CA SER A 287 19.48 -4.74 -1.63
C SER A 287 18.10 -4.83 -0.96
N VAL A 288 17.48 -3.68 -0.74
CA VAL A 288 16.09 -3.57 -0.26
C VAL A 288 15.06 -3.64 -1.40
N PHE A 289 15.52 -3.76 -2.65
CA PHE A 289 14.66 -3.75 -3.83
C PHE A 289 14.24 -5.15 -4.27
N ARG A 290 13.05 -5.24 -4.83
CA ARG A 290 12.56 -6.46 -5.48
C ARG A 290 13.40 -6.79 -6.72
N ALA A 291 13.91 -8.02 -6.76
CA ALA A 291 14.80 -8.47 -7.83
C ALA A 291 14.10 -8.48 -9.22
N ASP A 292 12.84 -8.88 -9.30
CA ASP A 292 12.07 -8.95 -10.54
C ASP A 292 11.86 -7.56 -11.17
N ILE A 293 11.56 -6.54 -10.37
CA ILE A 293 11.41 -5.16 -10.85
C ILE A 293 12.76 -4.58 -11.27
N MET A 294 13.79 -4.79 -10.45
CA MET A 294 15.13 -4.29 -10.75
C MET A 294 15.72 -4.94 -12.01
N GLN A 295 15.44 -6.23 -12.24
CA GLN A 295 15.86 -6.91 -13.46
C GLN A 295 15.22 -6.26 -14.70
N ASN A 296 13.93 -5.99 -14.67
CA ASN A 296 13.23 -5.29 -15.76
C ASN A 296 13.83 -3.89 -16.00
N LEU A 297 14.08 -3.12 -14.91
CA LEU A 297 14.70 -1.80 -15.03
C LEU A 297 16.10 -1.87 -15.66
N LYS A 298 16.89 -2.89 -15.28
CA LYS A 298 18.21 -3.13 -15.86
C LYS A 298 18.14 -3.46 -17.36
N GLU A 299 17.17 -4.26 -17.78
CA GLU A 299 16.98 -4.64 -19.19
C GLU A 299 16.58 -3.45 -20.07
N TYR A 300 15.82 -2.50 -19.52
CA TYR A 300 15.54 -1.23 -20.19
C TYR A 300 16.77 -0.33 -20.37
N ALA A 301 17.84 -0.58 -19.56
CA ALA A 301 19.11 0.14 -19.61
C ALA A 301 18.94 1.68 -19.69
N PRO A 302 18.26 2.32 -18.74
CA PRO A 302 18.04 3.76 -18.77
C PRO A 302 19.36 4.51 -18.61
N ASP A 303 19.52 5.63 -19.32
CA ASP A 303 20.69 6.50 -19.19
C ASP A 303 20.67 7.28 -17.86
N PHE A 304 19.48 7.50 -17.30
CA PHE A 304 19.30 8.19 -16.00
C PHE A 304 17.98 7.79 -15.32
N ILE A 305 17.92 8.04 -14.03
CA ILE A 305 16.70 7.92 -13.23
C ILE A 305 16.46 9.24 -12.50
N ARG A 306 15.28 9.82 -12.68
CA ARG A 306 14.83 10.95 -11.88
C ARG A 306 14.04 10.42 -10.67
N PHE A 307 14.59 10.63 -9.48
CA PHE A 307 14.07 10.18 -8.20
C PHE A 307 14.06 11.34 -7.19
N PRO A 308 13.17 11.42 -6.21
CA PRO A 308 12.02 10.54 -5.91
C PRO A 308 10.73 10.93 -6.64
N GLY A 309 10.79 11.78 -7.62
CA GLY A 309 9.63 12.18 -8.41
C GLY A 309 9.62 13.64 -8.84
N GLY A 310 8.44 14.14 -9.08
CA GLY A 310 8.16 15.52 -9.45
C GLY A 310 7.51 16.28 -8.30
N CYS A 311 6.20 16.25 -8.23
CA CYS A 311 5.43 17.00 -7.23
C CYS A 311 5.68 16.57 -5.79
N ILE A 312 6.08 15.34 -5.54
CA ILE A 312 6.41 14.87 -4.19
C ILE A 312 7.63 15.61 -3.62
N VAL A 313 8.56 16.02 -4.48
CA VAL A 313 9.81 16.71 -4.06
C VAL A 313 9.50 17.99 -3.33
N HIS A 314 8.62 18.83 -3.89
CA HIS A 314 8.28 20.12 -3.28
C HIS A 314 7.10 20.05 -2.30
N GLY A 315 6.33 18.93 -2.31
CA GLY A 315 5.14 18.84 -1.47
C GLY A 315 4.09 19.90 -1.79
N VAL A 316 3.31 20.29 -0.80
CA VAL A 316 2.40 21.44 -0.81
C VAL A 316 2.99 22.60 0.00
N ASN A 317 3.73 22.26 1.04
CA ASN A 317 4.44 23.16 1.95
C ASN A 317 5.69 22.46 2.49
N GLU A 318 6.44 23.13 3.36
CA GLU A 318 7.66 22.60 3.96
C GLU A 318 7.41 21.29 4.75
N ALA A 319 6.30 21.18 5.46
CA ALA A 319 5.96 19.99 6.23
C ALA A 319 5.67 18.75 5.37
N THR A 320 5.31 18.95 4.10
CA THR A 320 4.92 17.89 3.16
C THR A 320 5.91 17.68 2.01
N MET A 321 6.98 18.51 1.92
CA MET A 321 8.04 18.30 0.94
C MET A 321 8.90 17.08 1.30
N TYR A 322 9.59 16.51 0.31
CA TYR A 322 10.44 15.34 0.52
C TYR A 322 11.80 15.72 1.10
N HIS A 323 12.02 15.38 2.34
CA HIS A 323 13.26 15.62 3.08
C HIS A 323 14.22 14.45 2.89
N TRP A 324 14.88 14.34 1.73
CA TRP A 324 15.73 13.20 1.39
C TRP A 324 16.81 12.88 2.41
N LYS A 325 17.39 13.89 3.08
CA LYS A 325 18.41 13.69 4.12
C LYS A 325 17.89 12.89 5.33
N LYS A 326 16.57 12.92 5.58
CA LYS A 326 15.94 12.16 6.64
C LYS A 326 15.74 10.69 6.30
N THR A 327 16.02 10.30 5.06
CA THR A 327 15.90 8.92 4.60
C THR A 327 17.23 8.16 4.57
N ILE A 328 18.28 8.74 5.16
CA ILE A 328 19.62 8.18 5.25
C ILE A 328 19.82 7.52 6.63
N GLY A 329 20.55 6.41 6.66
CA GLY A 329 20.86 5.67 7.89
C GLY A 329 19.92 4.50 8.18
N PRO A 330 20.02 3.89 9.37
CA PRO A 330 19.18 2.77 9.77
C PRO A 330 17.70 3.08 9.67
N ILE A 331 16.93 2.14 9.17
CA ILE A 331 15.51 2.34 8.88
C ILE A 331 14.67 2.69 10.11
N GLU A 332 15.05 2.14 11.26
CA GLU A 332 14.41 2.43 12.55
C GLU A 332 14.65 3.87 13.06
N ASN A 333 15.58 4.59 12.45
CA ASN A 333 15.91 5.99 12.81
C ASN A 333 15.39 6.99 11.75
N ARG A 334 14.72 6.51 10.71
CA ARG A 334 14.17 7.39 9.68
C ARG A 334 12.79 7.88 10.10
N PRO A 335 12.59 9.20 10.23
CA PRO A 335 11.23 9.72 10.37
C PRO A 335 10.47 9.43 9.09
N GLY A 336 9.24 9.00 9.20
CA GLY A 336 8.38 8.87 8.04
C GLY A 336 8.10 10.25 7.42
N GLN A 337 7.54 10.26 6.22
CA GLN A 337 7.21 11.49 5.51
C GLN A 337 5.82 11.40 4.88
N TRP A 338 5.10 12.52 4.93
CA TRP A 338 3.76 12.59 4.36
C TRP A 338 3.77 12.47 2.84
N SER A 339 2.90 11.63 2.29
CA SER A 339 2.71 11.56 0.85
C SER A 339 1.58 12.50 0.40
N LYS A 340 1.88 13.43 -0.51
CA LYS A 340 0.85 14.32 -1.06
C LYS A 340 -0.09 13.62 -2.05
N TRP A 341 0.32 12.50 -2.62
CA TRP A 341 -0.46 11.78 -3.63
C TRP A 341 -1.47 10.81 -3.04
N ALA A 342 -1.06 10.14 -1.97
CA ALA A 342 -1.93 9.30 -1.18
C ALA A 342 -1.76 9.75 0.27
N PRO A 343 -2.82 10.15 0.94
CA PRO A 343 -2.72 10.79 2.25
C PRO A 343 -2.41 9.75 3.33
N TYR A 344 -1.19 9.33 3.37
CA TYR A 344 -0.62 8.49 4.39
C TYR A 344 0.83 8.91 4.67
N TYR A 345 1.32 8.55 5.82
CA TYR A 345 2.67 8.83 6.25
C TYR A 345 3.57 7.66 5.85
N ARG A 346 4.54 7.90 4.97
CA ARG A 346 5.45 6.88 4.46
C ARG A 346 6.57 6.62 5.47
N THR A 347 6.98 5.37 5.56
CA THR A 347 8.08 4.96 6.45
C THR A 347 9.45 5.06 5.79
N ASP A 348 9.51 5.45 4.51
CA ASP A 348 10.71 5.70 3.72
C ASP A 348 11.74 4.56 3.76
N GLY A 349 11.25 3.33 3.57
CA GLY A 349 12.08 2.13 3.54
C GLY A 349 13.12 2.12 2.42
N ILE A 350 12.78 2.73 1.28
CA ILE A 350 13.73 2.84 0.15
C ILE A 350 14.84 3.81 0.49
N GLY A 351 14.52 5.06 0.79
CA GLY A 351 15.48 6.09 1.16
C GLY A 351 16.59 6.37 0.13
N TYR A 352 17.56 7.18 0.55
CA TYR A 352 18.83 7.39 -0.14
C TYR A 352 19.92 6.64 0.64
N HIS A 353 20.49 5.61 0.04
CA HIS A 353 21.59 4.81 0.62
C HIS A 353 22.90 5.14 -0.03
#